data_9aa6f1b88aba7d86917ae2686575f608
#
_entry.id   9aa6f1b88aba7d86917ae2686575f608
#
_cell.length_a   1.000
_cell.length_b   1.000
_cell.length_c   1.000
_cell.angle_alpha   90.00
_cell.angle_beta   90.00
_cell.angle_gamma   90.00
#
_symmetry.space_group_name_H-M   'P 1'
#
loop_
_entity.id
_entity.type
_entity.pdbx_description
1 polymer ?
#
loop_
_entity_poly.entity_id
_entity_poly.type
_entity_poly.pdbx_seq_one_letter_code
_entity_poly.pdbx_strand_id
1 'polypeptide(L)'
;MTRKIYLLLLLSIICTFFGATAFAQKAGSGSDQIASFAAPIDDLPTEGVLFGLPVNVHGQTTYINQRYNNFTSSYSGQNSLNAQKSMSYTWSGTLFLGARLAPNTDVYFNPEVISGAPFSGLTGLGGFTNGEGSKATSSQAKFYSARAFLRHTINQTGDKVVLENDANQITQTVSSNRVVVTAGQFSTLDIFDDSRYAKDPRIQFMNWGNMTYLAYDYAADARGYSTGLAGEWYLDNWVMRASRMLTPKNPNGRDLNWQVFNAYGDQFEIERQHHIAELPGKVSV
;
A
#
# COMPACT_ATOMS: atom_id res chain seq x y z
N MET A 1 -2.73 10.71 37.14
CA MET A 1 -3.99 10.01 36.77
C MET A 1 -4.21 10.00 35.25
N THR A 2 -3.67 10.92 34.50
CA THR A 2 -3.86 11.11 33.06
C THR A 2 -3.17 10.06 32.16
N ARG A 3 -2.01 9.50 32.53
CA ARG A 3 -1.29 8.51 31.71
C ARG A 3 -2.01 7.18 31.49
N LYS A 4 -2.86 6.75 32.44
CA LYS A 4 -3.62 5.49 32.33
C LYS A 4 -4.84 5.59 31.41
N ILE A 5 -5.38 6.80 31.22
CA ILE A 5 -6.57 7.02 30.39
C ILE A 5 -6.19 6.93 28.90
N TYR A 6 -5.03 7.43 28.48
CA TYR A 6 -4.59 7.36 27.08
C TYR A 6 -4.17 5.96 26.63
N LEU A 7 -3.60 5.15 27.55
CA LEU A 7 -3.29 3.75 27.25
C LEU A 7 -4.58 2.91 27.11
N LEU A 8 -5.61 3.22 27.90
CA LEU A 8 -6.92 2.58 27.80
C LEU A 8 -7.68 3.01 26.54
N LEU A 9 -7.54 4.27 26.08
CA LEU A 9 -8.10 4.74 24.82
C LEU A 9 -7.38 4.08 23.63
N LEU A 10 -6.08 3.95 23.65
CA LEU A 10 -5.33 3.24 22.59
C LEU A 10 -5.70 1.74 22.56
N LEU A 11 -5.84 1.09 23.72
CA LEU A 11 -6.31 -0.30 23.79
C LEU A 11 -7.78 -0.43 23.40
N SER A 12 -8.65 0.53 23.69
CA SER A 12 -10.06 0.48 23.28
C SER A 12 -10.22 0.66 21.77
N ILE A 13 -9.39 1.49 21.12
CA ILE A 13 -9.34 1.64 19.67
C ILE A 13 -8.90 0.31 19.03
N ILE A 14 -7.90 -0.35 19.59
CA ILE A 14 -7.45 -1.67 19.12
C ILE A 14 -8.55 -2.72 19.31
N CYS A 15 -9.27 -2.73 20.44
CA CYS A 15 -10.36 -3.68 20.70
C CYS A 15 -11.60 -3.43 19.85
N THR A 16 -11.94 -2.18 19.49
CA THR A 16 -13.05 -1.88 18.56
C THR A 16 -12.74 -2.29 17.14
N PHE A 17 -11.46 -2.24 16.70
CA PHE A 17 -11.04 -2.75 15.40
C PHE A 17 -11.18 -4.27 15.26
N PHE A 18 -11.06 -5.03 16.35
CA PHE A 18 -11.19 -6.49 16.33
C PHE A 18 -12.61 -7.00 16.61
N GLY A 19 -13.52 -6.12 17.02
CA GLY A 19 -14.91 -6.47 17.34
C GLY A 19 -15.94 -6.22 16.24
N ALA A 20 -15.54 -5.75 15.06
CA ALA A 20 -16.45 -5.58 13.93
C ALA A 20 -16.84 -6.94 13.35
N THR A 21 -17.93 -7.50 13.86
CA THR A 21 -18.61 -8.66 13.26
C THR A 21 -19.05 -8.28 11.85
N ALA A 22 -18.49 -9.00 10.86
CA ALA A 22 -18.90 -8.87 9.47
C ALA A 22 -20.39 -9.19 9.32
N PHE A 23 -21.23 -8.19 9.08
CA PHE A 23 -22.60 -8.40 8.60
C PHE A 23 -22.50 -8.86 7.14
N ALA A 24 -22.64 -10.16 6.94
CA ALA A 24 -22.82 -10.73 5.61
C ALA A 24 -24.25 -10.41 5.14
N GLN A 25 -24.40 -9.44 4.25
CA GLN A 25 -25.66 -9.20 3.58
C GLN A 25 -25.85 -10.29 2.52
N LYS A 26 -26.96 -11.02 2.62
CA LYS A 26 -27.35 -12.12 1.74
C LYS A 26 -27.56 -11.58 0.31
N ALA A 27 -26.58 -11.83 -0.57
CA ALA A 27 -26.69 -11.47 -1.97
C ALA A 27 -27.67 -12.42 -2.68
N GLY A 28 -28.67 -11.84 -3.37
CA GLY A 28 -29.59 -12.55 -4.24
C GLY A 28 -28.89 -13.20 -5.43
N SER A 29 -29.46 -14.26 -5.93
CA SER A 29 -29.01 -15.06 -7.06
C SER A 29 -28.91 -14.23 -8.34
N GLY A 30 -27.71 -14.06 -8.88
CA GLY A 30 -27.51 -13.53 -10.22
C GLY A 30 -26.18 -12.81 -10.39
N SER A 31 -25.36 -13.39 -11.25
CA SER A 31 -24.10 -12.88 -11.81
C SER A 31 -22.90 -12.71 -10.87
N ASP A 32 -21.77 -13.22 -11.35
CA ASP A 32 -20.44 -13.19 -10.74
C ASP A 32 -20.00 -11.77 -10.37
N GLN A 33 -20.28 -11.32 -9.17
CA GLN A 33 -19.80 -10.04 -8.67
C GLN A 33 -18.63 -10.25 -7.72
N ILE A 34 -17.51 -9.63 -8.07
CA ILE A 34 -16.38 -9.41 -7.20
C ILE A 34 -16.82 -8.37 -6.15
N ALA A 35 -17.02 -8.80 -4.91
CA ALA A 35 -17.30 -7.87 -3.82
C ALA A 35 -15.99 -7.51 -3.10
N SER A 36 -15.59 -6.25 -3.23
CA SER A 36 -14.59 -5.61 -2.38
C SER A 36 -15.33 -4.68 -1.43
N PHE A 37 -15.13 -4.86 -0.14
CA PHE A 37 -15.64 -3.95 0.88
C PHE A 37 -14.44 -3.27 1.54
N ALA A 38 -14.23 -2.01 1.22
CA ALA A 38 -13.44 -1.09 2.02
C ALA A 38 -14.44 -0.23 2.80
N ALA A 39 -14.42 -0.30 4.11
CA ALA A 39 -15.19 0.60 4.95
C ALA A 39 -14.22 1.63 5.54
N PRO A 40 -14.26 2.90 5.13
CA PRO A 40 -13.61 3.97 5.86
C PRO A 40 -14.33 4.18 7.20
N ILE A 41 -13.59 4.49 8.23
CA ILE A 41 -14.14 4.93 9.52
C ILE A 41 -14.17 6.46 9.44
N ASP A 42 -15.22 7.00 8.83
CA ASP A 42 -15.29 8.42 8.46
C ASP A 42 -15.55 9.38 9.64
N ASP A 43 -15.88 8.88 10.83
CA ASP A 43 -16.34 9.72 11.95
C ASP A 43 -15.31 9.96 13.07
N LEU A 44 -14.10 9.41 12.97
CA LEU A 44 -13.05 9.68 13.95
C LEU A 44 -12.12 10.79 13.47
N PRO A 45 -11.74 11.76 14.34
CA PRO A 45 -10.75 12.75 13.97
C PRO A 45 -9.43 12.03 13.64
N THR A 46 -9.02 12.10 12.38
CA THR A 46 -7.83 11.42 11.89
C THR A 46 -6.56 12.23 12.09
N GLU A 47 -6.68 13.49 12.49
CA GLU A 47 -5.58 14.36 12.89
C GLU A 47 -5.79 14.93 14.28
N GLY A 48 -4.69 15.16 15.02
CA GLY A 48 -4.72 15.71 16.36
C GLY A 48 -3.33 16.12 16.84
N VAL A 49 -3.23 16.43 18.12
CA VAL A 49 -1.95 16.72 18.79
C VAL A 49 -1.75 15.75 19.94
N LEU A 50 -0.66 14.98 19.90
CA LEU A 50 -0.27 14.05 20.96
C LEU A 50 1.12 14.42 21.47
N PHE A 51 1.25 14.67 22.79
CA PHE A 51 2.50 15.15 23.40
C PHE A 51 3.09 16.42 22.74
N GLY A 52 2.24 17.30 22.20
CA GLY A 52 2.66 18.52 21.52
C GLY A 52 3.08 18.33 20.06
N LEU A 53 3.03 17.11 19.53
CA LEU A 53 3.32 16.80 18.13
C LEU A 53 2.03 16.64 17.32
N PRO A 54 1.91 17.23 16.14
CA PRO A 54 0.86 16.89 15.20
C PRO A 54 0.94 15.41 14.84
N VAL A 55 -0.19 14.71 14.91
CA VAL A 55 -0.29 13.27 14.60
C VAL A 55 -1.47 13.02 13.69
N ASN A 56 -1.39 11.97 12.87
CA ASN A 56 -2.54 11.42 12.18
C ASN A 56 -2.68 9.92 12.43
N VAL A 57 -3.91 9.43 12.35
CA VAL A 57 -4.25 8.02 12.52
C VAL A 57 -5.31 7.66 11.50
N HIS A 58 -5.01 6.70 10.64
CA HIS A 58 -5.97 6.10 9.72
C HIS A 58 -6.00 4.59 9.89
N GLY A 59 -7.10 3.98 9.49
CA GLY A 59 -7.25 2.53 9.51
C GLY A 59 -7.92 2.06 8.23
N GLN A 60 -7.49 0.91 7.74
CA GLN A 60 -8.09 0.24 6.60
C GLN A 60 -8.28 -1.23 6.90
N THR A 61 -9.44 -1.78 6.57
CA THR A 61 -9.65 -3.22 6.51
C THR A 61 -10.25 -3.58 5.17
N THR A 62 -9.73 -4.62 4.53
CA THR A 62 -10.16 -5.04 3.19
C THR A 62 -10.34 -6.53 3.15
N TYR A 63 -11.50 -6.97 2.67
CA TYR A 63 -11.79 -8.37 2.40
C TYR A 63 -12.08 -8.55 0.92
N ILE A 64 -11.29 -9.38 0.24
CA ILE A 64 -11.46 -9.71 -1.16
C ILE A 64 -11.83 -11.18 -1.26
N ASN A 65 -12.95 -11.48 -1.89
CA ASN A 65 -13.36 -12.84 -2.22
C ASN A 65 -13.50 -12.99 -3.73
N GLN A 66 -12.84 -13.98 -4.28
CA GLN A 66 -12.88 -14.32 -5.69
C GLN A 66 -13.27 -15.77 -5.87
N ARG A 67 -14.06 -16.06 -6.89
CA ARG A 67 -14.47 -17.43 -7.22
C ARG A 67 -14.63 -17.60 -8.73
N TYR A 68 -14.42 -18.82 -9.19
CA TYR A 68 -14.78 -19.22 -10.55
C TYR A 68 -15.47 -20.59 -10.54
N ASN A 69 -16.30 -20.83 -11.54
CA ASN A 69 -16.99 -22.10 -11.75
C ASN A 69 -16.10 -23.08 -12.54
N ASN A 70 -16.55 -24.32 -12.69
CA ASN A 70 -15.90 -25.28 -13.58
C ASN A 70 -15.80 -24.70 -14.99
N PHE A 71 -14.67 -24.90 -15.63
CA PHE A 71 -14.46 -24.51 -17.02
C PHE A 71 -13.73 -25.63 -17.78
N THR A 72 -13.85 -25.61 -19.10
CA THR A 72 -13.12 -26.55 -19.95
C THR A 72 -11.70 -26.02 -20.20
N SER A 73 -10.70 -26.85 -19.93
CA SER A 73 -9.30 -26.52 -20.16
C SER A 73 -8.66 -27.64 -20.98
N SER A 74 -7.99 -27.27 -22.07
CA SER A 74 -7.19 -28.22 -22.86
C SER A 74 -5.84 -28.54 -22.21
N TYR A 75 -5.44 -27.77 -21.21
CA TYR A 75 -4.24 -28.03 -20.39
C TYR A 75 -4.60 -27.86 -18.92
N SER A 76 -4.27 -28.85 -18.10
CA SER A 76 -4.37 -28.80 -16.66
C SER A 76 -3.08 -29.38 -16.07
N GLY A 77 -2.21 -28.56 -15.54
CA GLY A 77 -0.91 -28.94 -15.02
C GLY A 77 -0.19 -27.81 -14.29
N GLN A 78 1.11 -27.91 -14.25
CA GLN A 78 1.93 -26.90 -13.56
C GLN A 78 1.65 -25.50 -14.10
N ASN A 79 1.48 -24.51 -13.20
CA ASN A 79 1.20 -23.11 -13.49
C ASN A 79 -0.16 -22.83 -14.18
N SER A 80 -1.07 -23.82 -14.26
CA SER A 80 -2.45 -23.59 -14.71
C SER A 80 -3.38 -23.35 -13.52
N LEU A 81 -4.52 -22.70 -13.76
CA LEU A 81 -5.64 -22.77 -12.84
C LEU A 81 -6.25 -24.18 -12.88
N ASN A 82 -6.70 -24.68 -11.74
CA ASN A 82 -7.49 -25.91 -11.70
C ASN A 82 -8.82 -25.67 -12.44
N ALA A 83 -9.19 -26.59 -13.35
CA ALA A 83 -10.45 -26.48 -14.11
C ALA A 83 -11.70 -26.65 -13.25
N GLN A 84 -11.57 -27.15 -12.02
CA GLN A 84 -12.67 -27.30 -11.07
C GLN A 84 -12.96 -25.97 -10.36
N LYS A 85 -14.24 -25.76 -10.01
CA LYS A 85 -14.67 -24.63 -9.19
C LYS A 85 -13.75 -24.39 -8.01
N SER A 86 -13.33 -23.16 -7.84
CA SER A 86 -12.44 -22.76 -6.75
C SER A 86 -12.82 -21.39 -6.19
N MET A 87 -12.34 -21.13 -4.98
CA MET A 87 -12.53 -19.87 -4.26
C MET A 87 -11.18 -19.45 -3.66
N SER A 88 -10.95 -18.15 -3.70
CA SER A 88 -9.81 -17.47 -3.08
C SER A 88 -10.32 -16.32 -2.21
N TYR A 89 -9.61 -16.02 -1.15
CA TYR A 89 -9.86 -14.81 -0.37
C TYR A 89 -8.56 -14.24 0.19
N THR A 90 -8.58 -12.94 0.45
CA THR A 90 -7.62 -12.24 1.30
C THR A 90 -8.36 -11.34 2.26
N TRP A 91 -7.84 -11.22 3.47
CA TRP A 91 -8.27 -10.24 4.47
C TRP A 91 -7.04 -9.53 4.99
N SER A 92 -7.08 -8.20 4.98
CA SER A 92 -6.02 -7.37 5.54
C SER A 92 -6.59 -6.29 6.44
N GLY A 93 -5.81 -5.89 7.44
CA GLY A 93 -6.08 -4.75 8.30
C GLY A 93 -4.79 -3.98 8.53
N THR A 94 -4.79 -2.67 8.28
CA THR A 94 -3.62 -1.80 8.42
C THR A 94 -3.98 -0.59 9.25
N LEU A 95 -3.14 -0.23 10.22
CA LEU A 95 -3.15 1.08 10.86
C LEU A 95 -2.06 1.94 10.23
N PHE A 96 -2.38 3.20 9.98
CA PHE A 96 -1.45 4.21 9.49
C PHE A 96 -1.27 5.24 10.60
N LEU A 97 -0.10 5.26 11.21
CA LEU A 97 0.25 6.14 12.30
C LEU A 97 1.31 7.11 11.82
N GLY A 98 1.06 8.41 11.96
CA GLY A 98 1.98 9.48 11.59
C GLY A 98 2.21 10.47 12.72
N ALA A 99 3.44 11.01 12.80
CA ALA A 99 3.76 12.10 13.70
C ALA A 99 4.75 13.07 13.06
N ARG A 100 4.53 14.38 13.22
CA ARG A 100 5.44 15.44 12.78
C ARG A 100 6.46 15.71 13.86
N LEU A 101 7.71 15.31 13.63
CA LEU A 101 8.80 15.46 14.60
C LEU A 101 9.43 16.86 14.58
N ALA A 102 9.47 17.49 13.40
CA ALA A 102 10.02 18.83 13.18
C ALA A 102 9.33 19.46 11.96
N PRO A 103 9.51 20.75 11.70
CA PRO A 103 8.99 21.37 10.48
C PRO A 103 9.37 20.55 9.23
N ASN A 104 8.37 20.19 8.43
CA ASN A 104 8.52 19.39 7.20
C ASN A 104 9.15 17.99 7.40
N THR A 105 9.18 17.46 8.61
CA THR A 105 9.76 16.15 8.92
C THR A 105 8.74 15.30 9.65
N ASP A 106 8.25 14.28 8.97
CA ASP A 106 7.23 13.37 9.45
C ASP A 106 7.78 11.95 9.57
N VAL A 107 7.34 11.21 10.57
CA VAL A 107 7.60 9.77 10.75
C VAL A 107 6.30 9.01 10.65
N TYR A 108 6.35 7.83 10.02
CA TYR A 108 5.20 6.96 9.82
C TYR A 108 5.50 5.53 10.25
N PHE A 109 4.48 4.87 10.81
CA PHE A 109 4.56 3.47 11.19
C PHE A 109 3.24 2.78 10.87
N ASN A 110 3.28 1.68 10.08
CA ASN A 110 2.10 0.94 9.68
C ASN A 110 2.19 -0.54 10.11
N PRO A 111 1.65 -0.91 11.29
CA PRO A 111 1.42 -2.31 11.61
C PRO A 111 0.27 -2.86 10.75
N GLU A 112 0.48 -4.06 10.24
CA GLU A 112 -0.47 -4.72 9.35
C GLU A 112 -0.71 -6.17 9.77
N VAL A 113 -1.94 -6.62 9.63
CA VAL A 113 -2.35 -8.00 9.75
C VAL A 113 -2.90 -8.49 8.43
N ILE A 114 -2.56 -9.72 8.05
CA ILE A 114 -3.07 -10.34 6.83
C ILE A 114 -3.33 -11.82 7.00
N SER A 115 -4.37 -12.32 6.31
CA SER A 115 -4.65 -13.73 6.12
C SER A 115 -5.26 -13.98 4.75
N GLY A 116 -5.20 -15.21 4.24
CA GLY A 116 -5.84 -15.53 2.97
C GLY A 116 -5.47 -16.91 2.43
N ALA A 117 -6.22 -17.30 1.41
CA ALA A 117 -6.00 -18.52 0.63
C ALA A 117 -6.09 -18.17 -0.85
N PRO A 118 -4.98 -17.84 -1.50
CA PRO A 118 -4.95 -17.47 -2.91
C PRO A 118 -5.19 -18.68 -3.82
N PHE A 119 -5.69 -18.44 -5.04
CA PHE A 119 -5.84 -19.49 -6.05
C PHE A 119 -4.52 -20.20 -6.32
N SER A 120 -4.57 -21.52 -6.44
CA SER A 120 -3.42 -22.39 -6.80
C SER A 120 -2.16 -22.11 -5.98
N GLY A 121 -2.28 -21.61 -4.74
CA GLY A 121 -1.13 -21.25 -3.91
C GLY A 121 -0.23 -20.19 -4.54
N LEU A 122 -0.77 -19.25 -5.32
CA LEU A 122 -0.06 -18.20 -6.08
C LEU A 122 0.72 -18.71 -7.30
N THR A 123 0.53 -19.94 -7.73
CA THR A 123 1.24 -20.44 -8.91
C THR A 123 0.55 -20.03 -10.21
N GLY A 124 1.33 -19.71 -11.24
CA GLY A 124 0.85 -19.36 -12.56
C GLY A 124 -0.18 -18.24 -12.55
N LEU A 125 -1.28 -18.41 -13.27
CA LEU A 125 -2.36 -17.42 -13.36
C LEU A 125 -3.02 -17.12 -12.01
N GLY A 126 -2.96 -18.03 -11.05
CA GLY A 126 -3.47 -17.82 -9.69
C GLY A 126 -2.76 -16.70 -8.93
N GLY A 127 -1.51 -16.38 -9.29
CA GLY A 127 -0.74 -15.30 -8.71
C GLY A 127 -1.16 -13.90 -9.17
N PHE A 128 -1.89 -13.77 -10.28
CA PHE A 128 -2.20 -12.47 -10.89
C PHE A 128 -3.57 -11.92 -10.50
N THR A 129 -4.48 -12.74 -10.02
CA THR A 129 -5.87 -12.35 -9.83
C THR A 129 -6.08 -11.30 -8.74
N ASN A 130 -5.17 -11.25 -7.76
CA ASN A 130 -5.26 -10.36 -6.61
C ASN A 130 -3.85 -10.04 -6.08
N GLY A 131 -3.43 -8.78 -6.16
CA GLY A 131 -2.13 -8.30 -5.69
C GLY A 131 -1.90 -8.45 -4.18
N GLU A 132 -2.96 -8.57 -3.36
CA GLU A 132 -2.83 -8.88 -1.93
C GLU A 132 -2.46 -10.36 -1.68
N GLY A 133 -2.64 -11.21 -2.67
CA GLY A 133 -2.38 -12.65 -2.55
C GLY A 133 -0.94 -12.98 -2.16
N SER A 134 0.04 -12.24 -2.66
CA SER A 134 1.46 -12.44 -2.36
C SER A 134 1.79 -12.24 -0.88
N LYS A 135 1.05 -11.38 -0.20
CA LYS A 135 1.19 -11.13 1.25
C LYS A 135 0.51 -12.22 2.08
N ALA A 136 -0.60 -12.79 1.57
CA ALA A 136 -1.49 -13.72 2.25
C ALA A 136 -1.14 -15.19 1.94
N THR A 137 -0.05 -15.68 2.47
CA THR A 137 0.43 -17.07 2.24
C THR A 137 -0.20 -18.13 3.17
N SER A 138 -1.14 -17.73 4.03
CA SER A 138 -1.76 -18.62 5.03
C SER A 138 -3.11 -18.07 5.46
N SER A 139 -4.06 -18.97 5.74
CA SER A 139 -5.34 -18.65 6.38
C SER A 139 -5.20 -18.20 7.84
N GLN A 140 -4.05 -18.46 8.47
CA GLN A 140 -3.75 -17.91 9.79
C GLN A 140 -3.33 -16.44 9.66
N ALA A 141 -3.92 -15.59 10.49
CA ALA A 141 -3.57 -14.18 10.55
C ALA A 141 -2.11 -13.99 10.95
N LYS A 142 -1.40 -13.15 10.20
CA LYS A 142 0.02 -12.81 10.44
C LYS A 142 0.17 -11.32 10.59
N PHE A 143 0.83 -10.92 11.69
CA PHE A 143 1.14 -9.52 11.99
C PHE A 143 2.57 -9.21 11.56
N TYR A 144 2.77 -7.99 11.03
CA TYR A 144 4.09 -7.48 10.66
C TYR A 144 4.08 -5.95 10.56
N SER A 145 5.27 -5.37 10.51
CA SER A 145 5.45 -3.96 10.14
C SER A 145 5.47 -3.86 8.62
N ALA A 146 4.47 -3.21 8.04
CA ALA A 146 4.43 -2.94 6.61
C ALA A 146 5.35 -1.76 6.26
N ARG A 147 5.25 -0.68 7.02
CA ARG A 147 6.05 0.54 6.82
C ARG A 147 6.56 1.07 8.14
N ALA A 148 7.79 1.59 8.10
CA ALA A 148 8.42 2.37 9.17
C ALA A 148 9.43 3.32 8.53
N PHE A 149 9.06 4.57 8.27
CA PHE A 149 9.89 5.49 7.51
C PHE A 149 9.79 6.94 7.99
N LEU A 150 10.79 7.71 7.65
CA LEU A 150 10.84 9.15 7.81
C LEU A 150 10.72 9.82 6.44
N ARG A 151 9.95 10.91 6.38
CA ARG A 151 9.83 11.76 5.21
C ARG A 151 10.19 13.19 5.57
N HIS A 152 11.07 13.79 4.78
CA HIS A 152 11.46 15.19 4.91
C HIS A 152 11.22 15.95 3.62
N THR A 153 10.54 17.10 3.72
CA THR A 153 10.22 17.97 2.56
C THR A 153 11.08 19.23 2.60
N ILE A 154 11.83 19.47 1.55
CA ILE A 154 12.64 20.67 1.35
C ILE A 154 11.88 21.56 0.38
N ASN A 155 11.20 22.58 0.91
CA ASN A 155 10.47 23.55 0.11
C ASN A 155 11.44 24.43 -0.69
N GLN A 156 11.13 24.62 -1.97
CA GLN A 156 11.85 25.53 -2.88
C GLN A 156 10.94 26.69 -3.27
N THR A 157 10.95 27.10 -4.52
CA THR A 157 10.12 28.17 -5.09
C THR A 157 8.74 27.66 -5.53
N GLY A 158 7.90 28.55 -6.03
CA GLY A 158 6.59 28.24 -6.59
C GLY A 158 5.43 28.48 -5.63
N ASP A 159 4.23 28.13 -6.09
CA ASP A 159 2.99 28.35 -5.37
C ASP A 159 2.89 27.45 -4.13
N LYS A 160 2.08 27.90 -3.17
CA LYS A 160 1.78 27.07 -2.00
C LYS A 160 0.68 26.06 -2.33
N VAL A 161 0.94 24.81 -2.02
CA VAL A 161 0.03 23.69 -2.21
C VAL A 161 -0.25 23.07 -0.83
N VAL A 162 -1.52 22.85 -0.53
CA VAL A 162 -1.92 22.12 0.67
C VAL A 162 -1.95 20.64 0.32
N LEU A 163 -1.18 19.84 1.06
CA LEU A 163 -1.30 18.39 1.08
C LEU A 163 -2.28 18.04 2.19
N GLU A 164 -3.42 17.50 1.79
CA GLU A 164 -4.48 17.13 2.72
C GLU A 164 -4.11 15.89 3.54
N ASN A 165 -4.80 15.72 4.66
CA ASN A 165 -4.67 14.55 5.52
C ASN A 165 -5.07 13.27 4.78
N ASP A 166 -4.20 12.25 4.83
CA ASP A 166 -4.45 10.94 4.24
C ASP A 166 -3.59 9.87 4.93
N ALA A 167 -3.77 8.61 4.56
CA ALA A 167 -2.89 7.54 5.01
C ALA A 167 -1.42 7.88 4.69
N ASN A 168 -0.56 7.92 5.72
CA ASN A 168 0.84 8.35 5.62
C ASN A 168 1.03 9.78 5.09
N GLN A 169 0.09 10.66 5.36
CA GLN A 169 0.18 12.08 5.03
C GLN A 169 -0.48 12.93 6.12
N ILE A 170 0.32 13.70 6.86
CA ILE A 170 -0.17 14.74 7.78
C ILE A 170 -0.40 16.00 6.97
N THR A 171 -1.51 16.70 7.21
CA THR A 171 -1.81 17.98 6.54
C THR A 171 -0.64 18.93 6.66
N GLN A 172 -0.19 19.46 5.53
CA GLN A 172 0.87 20.46 5.48
C GLN A 172 0.79 21.33 4.23
N THR A 173 1.28 22.56 4.36
CA THR A 173 1.45 23.46 3.23
C THR A 173 2.90 23.40 2.73
N VAL A 174 3.08 23.02 1.47
CA VAL A 174 4.39 22.90 0.82
C VAL A 174 4.49 23.85 -0.38
N SER A 175 5.70 24.01 -0.94
CA SER A 175 5.87 24.68 -2.23
C SER A 175 5.60 23.70 -3.37
N SER A 176 5.06 24.17 -4.48
CA SER A 176 4.89 23.37 -5.70
C SER A 176 6.23 22.78 -6.14
N ASN A 177 7.29 23.59 -6.15
CA ASN A 177 8.66 23.15 -6.38
C ASN A 177 9.29 22.76 -5.03
N ARG A 178 9.65 21.50 -4.89
CA ARG A 178 10.17 20.93 -3.65
C ARG A 178 10.96 19.64 -3.89
N VAL A 179 11.79 19.30 -2.95
CA VAL A 179 12.42 17.97 -2.88
C VAL A 179 11.85 17.23 -1.68
N VAL A 180 11.49 15.97 -1.87
CA VAL A 180 11.03 15.08 -0.80
C VAL A 180 12.02 13.94 -0.67
N VAL A 181 12.47 13.67 0.56
CA VAL A 181 13.36 12.55 0.86
C VAL A 181 12.64 11.60 1.81
N THR A 182 12.56 10.34 1.43
CA THR A 182 11.96 9.25 2.22
C THR A 182 13.02 8.21 2.54
N ALA A 183 13.17 7.86 3.82
CA ALA A 183 14.16 6.89 4.29
C ALA A 183 13.54 5.92 5.30
N GLY A 184 13.81 4.63 5.16
CA GLY A 184 13.29 3.58 6.04
C GLY A 184 12.68 2.42 5.29
N GLN A 185 11.71 1.74 5.92
CA GLN A 185 10.96 0.64 5.34
C GLN A 185 9.66 1.17 4.70
N PHE A 186 9.50 0.97 3.41
CA PHE A 186 8.29 1.35 2.65
C PHE A 186 8.17 0.50 1.38
N SER A 187 7.07 0.63 0.66
CA SER A 187 6.93 0.03 -0.67
C SER A 187 7.46 0.98 -1.73
N THR A 188 8.19 0.46 -2.70
CA THR A 188 8.55 1.23 -3.90
C THR A 188 7.33 1.87 -4.56
N LEU A 189 6.21 1.15 -4.58
CA LEU A 189 4.94 1.64 -5.13
C LEU A 189 4.30 2.78 -4.32
N ASP A 190 4.80 3.11 -3.14
CA ASP A 190 4.35 4.30 -2.42
C ASP A 190 4.81 5.60 -3.10
N ILE A 191 5.84 5.50 -3.97
CA ILE A 191 6.49 6.64 -4.63
C ILE A 191 6.44 6.52 -6.15
N PHE A 192 6.75 5.32 -6.69
CA PHE A 192 6.83 5.06 -8.14
C PHE A 192 5.51 4.49 -8.66
N ASP A 193 5.29 4.63 -9.98
CA ASP A 193 4.07 4.17 -10.64
C ASP A 193 2.81 4.68 -9.91
N ASP A 194 2.74 5.97 -9.70
CA ASP A 194 1.61 6.60 -9.02
C ASP A 194 0.36 6.64 -9.91
N SER A 195 -0.15 5.45 -10.24
CA SER A 195 -1.37 5.27 -11.01
C SER A 195 -2.61 5.51 -10.15
N ARG A 196 -3.52 6.34 -10.63
CA ARG A 196 -4.80 6.59 -9.97
C ARG A 196 -5.73 5.37 -9.99
N TYR A 197 -5.48 4.40 -10.86
CA TYR A 197 -6.42 3.31 -11.15
C TYR A 197 -5.90 1.91 -10.78
N ALA A 198 -4.60 1.71 -10.73
CA ALA A 198 -3.99 0.38 -10.67
C ALA A 198 -2.69 0.35 -9.85
N LYS A 199 -2.72 0.85 -8.63
CA LYS A 199 -1.56 0.89 -7.72
C LYS A 199 -1.81 0.10 -6.44
N ASP A 200 -2.99 0.26 -5.83
CA ASP A 200 -3.36 -0.42 -4.59
C ASP A 200 -4.50 -1.42 -4.86
N PRO A 201 -4.26 -2.74 -4.73
CA PRO A 201 -5.26 -3.77 -4.98
C PRO A 201 -6.44 -3.73 -3.98
N ARG A 202 -6.36 -2.94 -2.91
CA ARG A 202 -7.39 -2.81 -1.88
C ARG A 202 -8.50 -1.84 -2.27
N ILE A 203 -8.17 -0.82 -3.07
CA ILE A 203 -9.09 0.27 -3.42
C ILE A 203 -9.15 0.55 -4.92
N GLN A 204 -8.32 -0.11 -5.72
CA GLN A 204 -8.20 0.08 -7.16
C GLN A 204 -8.29 -1.27 -7.88
N PHE A 205 -7.85 -1.35 -9.16
CA PHE A 205 -7.77 -2.63 -9.85
C PHE A 205 -6.85 -3.61 -9.12
N MET A 206 -7.40 -4.75 -8.73
CA MET A 206 -6.71 -5.71 -7.88
C MET A 206 -5.78 -6.66 -8.64
N ASN A 207 -5.89 -6.76 -9.95
CA ASN A 207 -5.04 -7.68 -10.73
C ASN A 207 -3.59 -7.23 -10.69
N TRP A 208 -2.71 -8.14 -10.29
CA TRP A 208 -1.27 -7.88 -10.20
C TRP A 208 -0.64 -7.43 -11.54
N GLY A 209 -1.11 -7.97 -12.67
CA GLY A 209 -0.62 -7.59 -14.00
C GLY A 209 -0.93 -6.14 -14.39
N ASN A 210 -1.85 -5.45 -13.72
CA ASN A 210 -2.17 -4.04 -13.96
C ASN A 210 -1.41 -3.08 -13.04
N MET A 211 -0.71 -3.61 -12.05
CA MET A 211 0.13 -2.84 -11.14
C MET A 211 1.54 -2.71 -11.72
N THR A 212 2.34 -1.78 -11.21
CA THR A 212 3.77 -1.67 -11.50
C THR A 212 4.09 -1.63 -13.01
N TYR A 213 3.49 -0.69 -13.74
CA TYR A 213 3.69 -0.55 -15.19
C TYR A 213 3.51 -1.86 -16.00
N LEU A 214 2.57 -2.70 -15.59
CA LEU A 214 2.24 -3.98 -16.24
C LEU A 214 3.41 -5.00 -16.27
N ALA A 215 3.96 -5.36 -15.14
CA ALA A 215 5.01 -6.35 -14.95
C ALA A 215 6.41 -5.77 -14.66
N TYR A 216 6.51 -4.56 -14.21
CA TYR A 216 7.74 -4.04 -13.64
C TYR A 216 8.03 -4.76 -12.31
N ASP A 217 9.19 -5.39 -12.22
CA ASP A 217 9.67 -6.02 -10.99
C ASP A 217 10.55 -5.02 -10.22
N TYR A 218 10.32 -4.87 -8.93
CA TYR A 218 11.00 -3.90 -8.08
C TYR A 218 11.62 -4.56 -6.84
N ALA A 219 12.64 -3.94 -6.29
CA ALA A 219 13.34 -4.43 -5.11
C ALA A 219 12.41 -4.41 -3.88
N ALA A 220 11.93 -5.59 -3.48
CA ALA A 220 11.05 -5.77 -2.33
C ALA A 220 11.12 -7.20 -1.78
N ASP A 221 10.72 -7.36 -0.52
CA ASP A 221 10.43 -8.69 0.04
C ASP A 221 9.16 -9.29 -0.58
N ALA A 222 8.83 -10.53 -0.23
CA ALA A 222 7.64 -11.23 -0.73
C ALA A 222 6.31 -10.51 -0.45
N ARG A 223 6.29 -9.49 0.41
CA ARG A 223 5.11 -8.69 0.73
C ARG A 223 5.06 -7.35 0.00
N GLY A 224 6.09 -7.02 -0.78
CA GLY A 224 6.18 -5.77 -1.53
C GLY A 224 6.79 -4.60 -0.75
N TYR A 225 7.50 -4.87 0.36
CA TYR A 225 8.17 -3.85 1.15
C TYR A 225 9.69 -4.04 1.13
N SER A 226 10.43 -2.94 1.22
CA SER A 226 11.86 -2.97 1.38
C SER A 226 12.34 -1.82 2.27
N THR A 227 13.62 -1.81 2.60
CA THR A 227 14.28 -0.71 3.29
C THR A 227 15.21 0.00 2.33
N GLY A 228 15.15 1.33 2.33
CA GLY A 228 15.98 2.12 1.42
C GLY A 228 15.82 3.62 1.59
N LEU A 229 16.26 4.30 0.56
CA LEU A 229 16.21 5.75 0.42
C LEU A 229 15.58 6.09 -0.92
N ALA A 230 14.65 7.05 -0.92
CA ALA A 230 14.08 7.61 -2.12
C ALA A 230 14.09 9.14 -2.08
N GLY A 231 14.26 9.75 -3.25
CA GLY A 231 14.15 11.18 -3.47
C GLY A 231 13.17 11.48 -4.59
N GLU A 232 12.37 12.50 -4.39
CA GLU A 232 11.43 13.03 -5.37
C GLU A 232 11.73 14.52 -5.56
N TRP A 233 11.83 14.98 -6.80
CA TRP A 233 12.01 16.37 -7.12
C TRP A 233 10.86 16.86 -7.99
N TYR A 234 10.04 17.71 -7.42
CA TYR A 234 8.92 18.39 -8.07
C TYR A 234 9.41 19.72 -8.61
N LEU A 235 9.31 19.91 -9.92
CA LEU A 235 9.75 21.11 -10.62
C LEU A 235 8.73 21.46 -11.72
N ASP A 236 7.90 22.46 -11.46
CA ASP A 236 6.80 22.88 -12.33
C ASP A 236 5.89 21.69 -12.73
N ASN A 237 5.91 21.30 -14.01
CA ASN A 237 5.12 20.19 -14.54
C ASN A 237 5.90 18.85 -14.57
N TRP A 238 7.09 18.81 -13.98
CA TRP A 238 7.93 17.62 -13.96
C TRP A 238 8.07 17.07 -12.55
N VAL A 239 8.12 15.75 -12.46
CA VAL A 239 8.54 15.06 -11.24
C VAL A 239 9.61 14.05 -11.62
N MET A 240 10.75 14.13 -10.95
CA MET A 240 11.83 13.15 -11.08
C MET A 240 11.95 12.38 -9.79
N ARG A 241 12.00 11.05 -9.88
CA ARG A 241 12.09 10.16 -8.73
C ARG A 241 13.29 9.24 -8.89
N ALA A 242 13.99 9.01 -7.79
CA ALA A 242 15.08 8.05 -7.74
C ALA A 242 15.04 7.32 -6.39
N SER A 243 15.37 6.04 -6.37
CA SER A 243 15.51 5.29 -5.12
C SER A 243 16.60 4.23 -5.20
N ARG A 244 17.11 3.87 -4.02
CA ARG A 244 17.90 2.66 -3.78
C ARG A 244 17.26 1.86 -2.67
N MET A 245 16.86 0.64 -2.99
CA MET A 245 16.14 -0.27 -2.10
C MET A 245 16.91 -1.58 -1.96
N LEU A 246 16.89 -2.18 -0.77
CA LEU A 246 17.49 -3.50 -0.55
C LEU A 246 16.71 -4.58 -1.29
N THR A 247 17.42 -5.57 -1.81
CA THR A 247 16.82 -6.77 -2.40
C THR A 247 16.69 -7.89 -1.36
N PRO A 248 15.76 -8.83 -1.51
CA PRO A 248 15.69 -10.00 -0.65
C PRO A 248 16.89 -10.93 -0.87
N LYS A 249 17.25 -11.71 0.16
CA LYS A 249 18.33 -12.72 0.08
C LYS A 249 18.04 -13.83 -0.92
N ASN A 250 16.76 -14.16 -1.07
CA ASN A 250 16.27 -15.17 -2.01
C ASN A 250 15.11 -14.58 -2.80
N PRO A 251 14.93 -14.93 -4.09
CA PRO A 251 13.78 -14.50 -4.88
C PRO A 251 12.47 -14.79 -4.15
N ASN A 252 11.60 -13.78 -4.09
CA ASN A 252 10.33 -13.84 -3.34
C ASN A 252 10.48 -14.23 -1.85
N GLY A 253 11.66 -13.99 -1.28
CA GLY A 253 11.96 -14.19 0.14
C GLY A 253 11.48 -13.02 1.01
N ARG A 254 11.43 -13.24 2.33
CA ARG A 254 11.06 -12.19 3.30
C ARG A 254 12.26 -11.46 3.88
N ASP A 255 13.40 -12.14 3.95
CA ASP A 255 14.60 -11.60 4.56
C ASP A 255 15.34 -10.72 3.58
N LEU A 256 15.49 -9.44 3.88
CA LEU A 256 16.29 -8.50 3.09
C LEU A 256 17.79 -8.76 3.28
N ASN A 257 18.54 -8.53 2.22
CA ASN A 257 20.00 -8.54 2.27
C ASN A 257 20.51 -7.15 2.66
N TRP A 258 21.07 -7.04 3.84
CA TRP A 258 21.55 -5.78 4.41
C TRP A 258 22.91 -5.31 3.88
N GLN A 259 23.43 -5.94 2.84
CA GLN A 259 24.63 -5.48 2.14
C GLN A 259 24.27 -4.32 1.18
N VAL A 260 24.03 -3.14 1.74
CA VAL A 260 23.45 -1.96 1.07
C VAL A 260 24.18 -1.49 -0.20
N PHE A 261 25.44 -1.88 -0.37
CA PHE A 261 26.24 -1.55 -1.56
C PHE A 261 26.39 -2.72 -2.54
N ASN A 262 25.94 -3.92 -2.18
CA ASN A 262 26.13 -5.12 -2.99
C ASN A 262 24.79 -5.79 -3.37
N ALA A 263 23.71 -5.54 -2.63
CA ALA A 263 22.41 -6.17 -2.82
C ALA A 263 21.30 -5.10 -2.79
N TYR A 264 21.12 -4.41 -3.89
CA TYR A 264 20.17 -3.32 -4.03
C TYR A 264 19.53 -3.30 -5.42
N GLY A 265 18.39 -2.63 -5.53
CA GLY A 265 17.80 -2.21 -6.78
C GLY A 265 17.71 -0.69 -6.81
N ASP A 266 18.20 -0.09 -7.87
CA ASP A 266 18.01 1.34 -8.16
C ASP A 266 16.84 1.51 -9.12
N GLN A 267 16.05 2.56 -8.89
CA GLN A 267 14.89 2.89 -9.70
C GLN A 267 14.89 4.37 -10.02
N PHE A 268 14.45 4.69 -11.22
CA PHE A 268 14.34 6.06 -11.72
C PHE A 268 13.00 6.21 -12.43
N GLU A 269 12.34 7.32 -12.21
CA GLU A 269 11.12 7.68 -12.90
C GLU A 269 11.16 9.15 -13.26
N ILE A 270 10.72 9.48 -14.47
CA ILE A 270 10.48 10.85 -14.91
C ILE A 270 9.00 10.95 -15.29
N GLU A 271 8.28 11.84 -14.65
CA GLU A 271 6.88 12.11 -14.91
C GLU A 271 6.71 13.52 -15.45
N ARG A 272 5.88 13.70 -16.47
CA ARG A 272 5.43 14.99 -16.97
C ARG A 272 3.93 15.11 -16.86
N GLN A 273 3.46 16.11 -16.13
CA GLN A 273 2.06 16.48 -16.03
C GLN A 273 1.65 17.38 -17.19
N HIS A 274 0.45 17.19 -17.72
CA HIS A 274 -0.09 17.96 -18.84
C HIS A 274 -1.60 18.03 -18.78
N HIS A 275 -2.18 18.91 -19.60
CA HIS A 275 -3.61 18.98 -19.85
C HIS A 275 -3.87 18.78 -21.34
N ILE A 276 -4.85 17.94 -21.68
CA ILE A 276 -5.36 17.76 -23.03
C ILE A 276 -6.84 18.08 -23.00
N ALA A 277 -7.28 19.11 -23.74
CA ALA A 277 -8.65 19.60 -23.73
C ALA A 277 -9.18 19.83 -22.28
N GLU A 278 -8.40 20.50 -21.46
CA GLU A 278 -8.66 20.79 -20.04
C GLU A 278 -8.68 19.59 -19.11
N LEU A 279 -8.53 18.37 -19.60
CA LEU A 279 -8.43 17.18 -18.79
C LEU A 279 -6.98 16.97 -18.30
N PRO A 280 -6.78 16.80 -16.97
CA PRO A 280 -5.46 16.54 -16.43
C PRO A 280 -4.98 15.15 -16.85
N GLY A 281 -3.72 15.07 -17.19
CA GLY A 281 -3.05 13.84 -17.56
C GLY A 281 -1.58 13.85 -17.16
N LYS A 282 -0.97 12.69 -17.20
CA LYS A 282 0.48 12.56 -16.99
C LYS A 282 1.04 11.43 -17.86
N VAL A 283 2.31 11.58 -18.19
CA VAL A 283 3.13 10.55 -18.83
C VAL A 283 4.32 10.31 -17.93
N SER A 284 4.65 9.06 -17.64
CA SER A 284 5.84 8.66 -16.88
C SER A 284 6.58 7.52 -17.56
N VAL A 285 7.88 7.54 -17.37
CA VAL A 285 8.81 6.51 -17.86
C VAL A 285 9.76 6.14 -16.74
#